data_4cc25c6f755ce9c4eb48c5add27732b5
#
_entry.id   4cc25c6f755ce9c4eb48c5add27732b5
#
_cell.length_a   1.000
_cell.length_b   1.000
_cell.length_c   1.000
_cell.angle_alpha   90.00
_cell.angle_beta   90.00
_cell.angle_gamma   90.00
#
_symmetry.space_group_name_H-M   'P 1'
#
loop_
_entity.id
_entity.type
_entity.pdbx_description
1 polymer ?
#
loop_
_entity_poly.entity_id
_entity_poly.type
_entity_poly.pdbx_seq_one_letter_code
_entity_poly.pdbx_strand_id
1 'polypeptide(L)'
;MWSANYQDYREIYELNLSLIFRISKLIAQEQLIPPRLIQLGLPPHLSLSHYEQFFGCKIQLYVGQYKICFDQQVLQARSFAADQQLNQVLSTQAKQSLQQADTFEHRQQLLKQKVWGFIEQALKQQNEVIQDYVARQMHYSERTLQRQLKSYQLNFQDILDEYRLNLSQTYLKQGRSLVEIAALLGYADQSAFGRAFKRWTGQTPKQFLKQL
;
A
#
# COMPACT_ATOMS: atom_id res chain seq x y z
N MET A 1 9.99 16.20 9.43
CA MET A 1 9.23 14.96 9.74
C MET A 1 8.42 14.63 8.50
N TRP A 2 8.86 13.64 7.71
CA TRP A 2 8.33 13.29 6.39
C TRP A 2 6.97 12.61 6.56
N SER A 3 5.87 13.29 6.25
CA SER A 3 4.59 12.64 6.01
C SER A 3 4.60 12.11 4.59
N ALA A 4 5.16 10.94 4.38
CA ALA A 4 5.07 10.27 3.09
C ALA A 4 3.59 9.96 2.83
N ASN A 5 3.05 10.55 1.78
CA ASN A 5 1.69 10.28 1.30
C ASN A 5 1.59 8.79 0.94
N TYR A 6 0.53 8.11 1.33
CA TYR A 6 0.26 6.70 1.00
C TYR A 6 0.29 6.43 -0.53
N GLN A 7 0.01 7.44 -1.36
CA GLN A 7 0.20 7.41 -2.81
C GLN A 7 1.67 7.18 -3.20
N ASP A 8 2.62 7.74 -2.45
CA ASP A 8 4.05 7.64 -2.75
C ASP A 8 4.57 6.19 -2.62
N TYR A 9 4.01 5.41 -1.67
CA TYR A 9 4.43 4.01 -1.50
C TYR A 9 3.99 3.11 -2.66
N ARG A 10 2.81 3.30 -3.23
CA ARG A 10 2.34 2.53 -4.39
C ARG A 10 3.27 2.73 -5.58
N GLU A 11 3.56 3.97 -5.92
CA GLU A 11 4.47 4.33 -7.01
C GLU A 11 5.87 3.77 -6.78
N ILE A 12 6.37 3.82 -5.55
CA ILE A 12 7.66 3.25 -5.18
C ILE A 12 7.67 1.73 -5.39
N TYR A 13 6.63 1.02 -4.97
CA TYR A 13 6.55 -0.43 -5.15
C TYR A 13 6.42 -0.82 -6.64
N GLU A 14 5.60 -0.10 -7.40
CA GLU A 14 5.45 -0.33 -8.84
C GLU A 14 6.75 -0.03 -9.60
N LEU A 15 7.43 1.06 -9.23
CA LEU A 15 8.75 1.39 -9.76
C LEU A 15 9.77 0.29 -9.44
N ASN A 16 9.84 -0.17 -8.20
CA ASN A 16 10.75 -1.24 -7.80
C ASN A 16 10.46 -2.54 -8.54
N LEU A 17 9.19 -2.94 -8.70
CA LEU A 17 8.82 -4.11 -9.49
C LEU A 17 9.29 -4.00 -10.95
N SER A 18 9.05 -2.83 -11.57
CA SER A 18 9.47 -2.58 -12.95
C SER A 18 10.99 -2.56 -13.10
N LEU A 19 11.70 -1.99 -12.12
CA LEU A 19 13.15 -1.94 -12.08
C LEU A 19 13.76 -3.34 -11.94
N ILE A 20 13.27 -4.15 -10.99
CA ILE A 20 13.70 -5.55 -10.79
C ILE A 20 13.49 -6.34 -12.08
N PHE A 21 12.32 -6.19 -12.71
CA PHE A 21 12.02 -6.88 -13.98
C PHE A 21 12.96 -6.46 -15.11
N ARG A 22 13.22 -5.15 -15.26
CA ARG A 22 14.14 -4.62 -16.28
C ARG A 22 15.58 -5.07 -16.05
N ILE A 23 16.05 -5.01 -14.80
CA ILE A 23 17.39 -5.48 -14.43
C ILE A 23 17.50 -6.99 -14.72
N SER A 24 16.47 -7.79 -14.35
CA SER A 24 16.46 -9.22 -14.64
C SER A 24 16.56 -9.51 -16.15
N LYS A 25 15.86 -8.71 -16.98
CA LYS A 25 15.94 -8.79 -18.44
C LYS A 25 17.34 -8.46 -18.95
N LEU A 26 17.95 -7.41 -18.44
CA LEU A 26 19.30 -6.98 -18.81
C LEU A 26 20.35 -8.04 -18.46
N ILE A 27 20.27 -8.62 -17.25
CA ILE A 27 21.18 -9.67 -16.78
C ILE A 27 21.04 -10.94 -17.63
N ALA A 28 19.83 -11.29 -18.04
CA ALA A 28 19.53 -12.44 -18.87
C ALA A 28 19.74 -12.18 -20.39
N GLN A 29 20.31 -11.03 -20.78
CA GLN A 29 20.52 -10.63 -22.19
C GLN A 29 19.25 -10.75 -23.04
N GLU A 30 18.13 -10.27 -22.51
CA GLU A 30 16.80 -10.32 -23.13
C GLU A 30 16.19 -11.73 -23.32
N GLN A 31 16.90 -12.78 -22.95
CA GLN A 31 16.38 -14.16 -22.96
C GLN A 31 15.61 -14.51 -21.68
N LEU A 32 15.22 -13.51 -20.90
CA LEU A 32 14.49 -13.72 -19.66
C LEU A 32 13.14 -14.40 -19.94
N ILE A 33 12.94 -15.54 -19.32
CA ILE A 33 11.62 -16.15 -19.19
C ILE A 33 10.77 -15.21 -18.34
N PRO A 34 9.60 -14.76 -18.84
CA PRO A 34 8.76 -13.84 -18.07
C PRO A 34 8.40 -14.45 -16.71
N PRO A 35 8.11 -13.61 -15.70
CA PRO A 35 7.63 -14.12 -14.41
C PRO A 35 6.39 -14.99 -14.61
N ARG A 36 6.26 -16.03 -13.80
CA ARG A 36 5.07 -16.87 -13.81
C ARG A 36 3.84 -16.12 -13.25
N LEU A 37 4.08 -15.23 -12.30
CA LEU A 37 3.05 -14.49 -11.60
C LEU A 37 3.66 -13.24 -10.96
N ILE A 38 2.93 -12.14 -11.01
CA ILE A 38 3.18 -10.96 -10.17
C ILE A 38 1.96 -10.72 -9.28
N GLN A 39 2.21 -10.48 -8.00
CA GLN A 39 1.19 -10.07 -7.03
C GLN A 39 1.42 -8.60 -6.67
N LEU A 40 0.36 -7.80 -6.81
CA LEU A 40 0.35 -6.40 -6.41
C LEU A 40 -0.34 -6.28 -5.06
N GLY A 41 0.33 -5.63 -4.11
CA GLY A 41 -0.15 -5.45 -2.74
C GLY A 41 -1.23 -4.38 -2.59
N LEU A 42 -1.40 -3.53 -3.59
CA LEU A 42 -2.37 -2.44 -3.67
C LEU A 42 -3.02 -2.41 -5.05
N PRO A 43 -4.24 -1.86 -5.16
CA PRO A 43 -4.85 -1.63 -6.47
C PRO A 43 -3.93 -0.79 -7.35
N PRO A 44 -3.63 -1.21 -8.59
CA PRO A 44 -2.68 -0.52 -9.45
C PRO A 44 -3.26 0.81 -9.99
N HIS A 45 -2.38 1.72 -10.44
CA HIS A 45 -2.80 2.97 -11.08
C HIS A 45 -3.45 2.76 -12.44
N LEU A 46 -2.93 1.79 -13.20
CA LEU A 46 -3.43 1.43 -14.53
C LEU A 46 -4.26 0.16 -14.46
N SER A 47 -4.90 -0.21 -15.56
CA SER A 47 -5.64 -1.48 -15.65
C SER A 47 -4.69 -2.68 -15.49
N LEU A 48 -5.18 -3.78 -14.94
CA LEU A 48 -4.39 -5.01 -14.79
C LEU A 48 -3.82 -5.49 -16.13
N SER A 49 -4.59 -5.34 -17.21
CA SER A 49 -4.16 -5.71 -18.57
C SER A 49 -2.92 -4.92 -19.02
N HIS A 50 -2.75 -3.68 -18.60
CA HIS A 50 -1.56 -2.89 -18.91
C HIS A 50 -0.31 -3.48 -18.26
N TYR A 51 -0.43 -3.90 -16.99
CA TYR A 51 0.68 -4.56 -16.28
C TYR A 51 0.95 -5.96 -16.86
N GLU A 52 -0.09 -6.72 -17.21
CA GLU A 52 0.07 -8.03 -17.84
C GLU A 52 0.83 -7.94 -19.17
N GLN A 53 0.53 -6.92 -19.97
CA GLN A 53 1.23 -6.66 -21.22
C GLN A 53 2.69 -6.26 -20.98
N PHE A 54 2.97 -5.43 -19.98
CA PHE A 54 4.33 -4.97 -19.66
C PHE A 54 5.21 -6.11 -19.11
N PHE A 55 4.68 -6.90 -18.17
CA PHE A 55 5.44 -7.97 -17.53
C PHE A 55 5.39 -9.31 -18.27
N GLY A 56 4.48 -9.47 -19.22
CA GLY A 56 4.30 -10.71 -19.97
C GLY A 56 3.75 -11.87 -19.14
N CYS A 57 3.05 -11.61 -18.05
CA CYS A 57 2.53 -12.63 -17.15
C CYS A 57 1.21 -12.19 -16.49
N LYS A 58 0.54 -13.14 -15.81
CA LYS A 58 -0.67 -12.82 -15.04
C LYS A 58 -0.37 -11.96 -13.83
N ILE A 59 -1.24 -10.99 -13.59
CA ILE A 59 -1.19 -10.11 -12.42
C ILE A 59 -2.33 -10.48 -11.48
N GLN A 60 -2.04 -10.62 -10.20
CA GLN A 60 -3.02 -10.84 -9.15
C GLN A 60 -2.95 -9.72 -8.11
N LEU A 61 -4.11 -9.26 -7.67
CA LEU A 61 -4.19 -8.40 -6.49
C LEU A 61 -4.16 -9.27 -5.25
N TYR A 62 -3.13 -9.09 -4.43
CA TYR A 62 -3.03 -9.74 -3.12
C TYR A 62 -2.65 -8.69 -2.09
N VAL A 63 -3.66 -8.08 -1.50
CA VAL A 63 -3.52 -6.88 -0.66
C VAL A 63 -2.44 -7.04 0.41
N GLY A 64 -1.52 -6.10 0.41
CA GLY A 64 -0.43 -5.98 1.38
C GLY A 64 0.81 -6.81 1.08
N GLN A 65 0.92 -7.42 -0.09
CA GLN A 65 2.13 -8.12 -0.48
C GLN A 65 2.44 -7.92 -1.96
N TYR A 66 3.62 -7.38 -2.25
CA TYR A 66 4.19 -7.35 -3.59
C TYR A 66 5.12 -8.54 -3.77
N LYS A 67 4.93 -9.30 -4.85
CA LYS A 67 5.70 -10.51 -5.10
C LYS A 67 5.89 -10.72 -6.60
N ILE A 68 7.10 -11.10 -7.00
CA ILE A 68 7.41 -11.61 -8.34
C ILE A 68 7.78 -13.08 -8.19
N CYS A 69 7.12 -13.96 -8.92
CA CYS A 69 7.42 -15.38 -8.95
C CYS A 69 8.03 -15.74 -10.30
N PHE A 70 9.24 -16.22 -10.30
CA PHE A 70 9.91 -16.78 -11.47
C PHE A 70 9.84 -18.31 -11.43
N ASP A 71 9.99 -18.93 -12.60
CA ASP A 71 10.17 -20.38 -12.69
C ASP A 71 11.57 -20.77 -12.18
N GLN A 72 11.70 -21.97 -11.62
CA GLN A 72 12.97 -22.45 -11.08
C GLN A 72 14.09 -22.45 -12.14
N GLN A 73 13.75 -22.62 -13.41
CA GLN A 73 14.70 -22.58 -14.53
C GLN A 73 15.45 -21.24 -14.64
N VAL A 74 14.84 -20.14 -14.20
CA VAL A 74 15.47 -18.81 -14.19
C VAL A 74 16.65 -18.77 -13.21
N LEU A 75 16.62 -19.55 -12.13
CA LEU A 75 17.71 -19.64 -11.15
C LEU A 75 18.96 -20.35 -11.71
N GLN A 76 18.79 -21.11 -12.79
CA GLN A 76 19.88 -21.83 -13.46
C GLN A 76 20.51 -21.03 -14.61
N ALA A 77 19.90 -19.89 -14.98
CA ALA A 77 20.45 -19.01 -16.01
C ALA A 77 21.80 -18.45 -15.55
N ARG A 78 22.84 -18.67 -16.36
CA ARG A 78 24.17 -18.12 -16.08
C ARG A 78 24.13 -16.60 -16.28
N SER A 79 24.39 -15.85 -15.22
CA SER A 79 24.67 -14.43 -15.35
C SER A 79 26.13 -14.25 -15.81
N PHE A 80 26.33 -13.60 -16.93
CA PHE A 80 27.68 -13.28 -17.44
C PHE A 80 28.39 -12.23 -16.58
N ALA A 81 27.66 -11.52 -15.71
CA ALA A 81 28.20 -10.50 -14.81
C ALA A 81 28.14 -10.95 -13.32
N ALA A 82 28.21 -12.26 -13.06
CA ALA A 82 28.15 -12.75 -11.70
C ALA A 82 29.45 -12.41 -10.94
N ASP A 83 29.39 -11.30 -10.19
CA ASP A 83 30.39 -10.97 -9.18
C ASP A 83 30.05 -11.70 -7.88
N GLN A 84 30.91 -12.65 -7.50
CA GLN A 84 30.70 -13.48 -6.32
C GLN A 84 30.80 -12.66 -5.01
N GLN A 85 31.61 -11.61 -4.98
CA GLN A 85 31.74 -10.73 -3.82
C GLN A 85 30.50 -9.85 -3.67
N LEU A 86 30.02 -9.27 -4.78
CA LEU A 86 28.78 -8.49 -4.78
C LEU A 86 27.57 -9.35 -4.38
N ASN A 87 27.51 -10.60 -4.84
CA ASN A 87 26.45 -11.52 -4.46
C ASN A 87 26.46 -11.84 -2.95
N GLN A 88 27.63 -12.04 -2.36
CA GLN A 88 27.76 -12.24 -0.90
C GLN A 88 27.29 -11.01 -0.09
N VAL A 89 27.69 -9.80 -0.52
CA VAL A 89 27.27 -8.55 0.13
C VAL A 89 25.77 -8.38 0.04
N LEU A 90 25.19 -8.52 -1.16
CA LEU A 90 23.73 -8.38 -1.38
C LEU A 90 22.95 -9.46 -0.62
N SER A 91 23.43 -10.71 -0.59
CA SER A 91 22.78 -11.80 0.15
C SER A 91 22.80 -11.55 1.67
N THR A 92 23.89 -11.00 2.19
CA THR A 92 24.00 -10.64 3.61
C THR A 92 23.07 -9.51 3.95
N GLN A 93 23.02 -8.43 3.14
CA GLN A 93 22.10 -7.32 3.33
C GLN A 93 20.65 -7.76 3.21
N ALA A 94 20.32 -8.61 2.24
CA ALA A 94 18.97 -9.15 2.09
C ALA A 94 18.54 -9.97 3.31
N LYS A 95 19.43 -10.81 3.86
CA LYS A 95 19.15 -11.57 5.10
C LYS A 95 18.91 -10.65 6.29
N GLN A 96 19.73 -9.61 6.45
CA GLN A 96 19.55 -8.63 7.52
C GLN A 96 18.23 -7.86 7.37
N SER A 97 17.89 -7.43 6.15
CA SER A 97 16.63 -6.76 5.87
C SER A 97 15.42 -7.67 6.12
N LEU A 98 15.51 -8.96 5.76
CA LEU A 98 14.45 -9.93 6.06
C LEU A 98 14.27 -10.17 7.56
N GLN A 99 15.36 -10.20 8.34
CA GLN A 99 15.29 -10.31 9.80
C GLN A 99 14.64 -9.06 10.42
N GLN A 100 14.96 -7.87 9.91
CA GLN A 100 14.30 -6.61 10.33
C GLN A 100 12.84 -6.57 9.91
N ALA A 101 12.50 -7.11 8.72
CA ALA A 101 11.13 -7.18 8.23
C ALA A 101 10.21 -8.10 9.04
N ASP A 102 10.76 -9.00 9.86
CA ASP A 102 9.97 -9.92 10.71
C ASP A 102 9.70 -9.36 12.12
N THR A 103 9.96 -8.07 12.35
CA THR A 103 9.65 -7.41 13.61
C THR A 103 8.16 -7.23 13.83
N PHE A 104 7.74 -7.11 15.09
CA PHE A 104 6.36 -6.83 15.46
C PHE A 104 5.87 -5.54 14.80
N GLU A 105 6.68 -4.48 14.83
CA GLU A 105 6.39 -3.17 14.25
C GLU A 105 6.18 -3.25 12.74
N HIS A 106 6.99 -4.01 12.04
CA HIS A 106 6.83 -4.20 10.59
C HIS A 106 5.54 -4.94 10.25
N ARG A 107 5.22 -6.02 10.97
CA ARG A 107 3.96 -6.77 10.80
C ARG A 107 2.74 -5.90 11.14
N GLN A 108 2.82 -5.08 12.20
CA GLN A 108 1.80 -4.10 12.58
C GLN A 108 1.56 -3.11 11.44
N GLN A 109 2.65 -2.54 10.89
CA GLN A 109 2.57 -1.58 9.78
C GLN A 109 1.98 -2.21 8.52
N LEU A 110 2.37 -3.43 8.17
CA LEU A 110 1.80 -4.17 7.03
C LEU A 110 0.29 -4.41 7.20
N LEU A 111 -0.16 -4.80 8.39
CA LEU A 111 -1.58 -5.00 8.66
C LEU A 111 -2.36 -3.68 8.52
N LYS A 112 -1.82 -2.59 9.06
CA LYS A 112 -2.40 -1.25 8.95
C LYS A 112 -2.52 -0.80 7.49
N GLN A 113 -1.47 -1.01 6.69
CA GLN A 113 -1.47 -0.69 5.25
C GLN A 113 -2.51 -1.50 4.48
N LYS A 114 -2.69 -2.78 4.81
CA LYS A 114 -3.76 -3.61 4.22
C LYS A 114 -5.14 -3.01 4.47
N VAL A 115 -5.42 -2.65 5.72
CA VAL A 115 -6.70 -2.04 6.10
C VAL A 115 -6.90 -0.72 5.38
N TRP A 116 -5.87 0.12 5.27
CA TRP A 116 -5.90 1.38 4.52
C TRP A 116 -6.28 1.19 3.04
N GLY A 117 -5.69 0.18 2.39
CA GLY A 117 -6.01 -0.10 0.98
C GLY A 117 -7.50 -0.41 0.76
N PHE A 118 -8.13 -1.14 1.67
CA PHE A 118 -9.57 -1.42 1.59
C PHE A 118 -10.45 -0.24 1.99
N ILE A 119 -10.01 0.59 2.95
CA ILE A 119 -10.68 1.86 3.27
C ILE A 119 -10.68 2.77 2.04
N GLU A 120 -9.55 2.91 1.36
CA GLU A 120 -9.43 3.69 0.13
C GLU A 120 -10.38 3.18 -0.96
N GLN A 121 -10.42 1.88 -1.16
CA GLN A 121 -11.31 1.26 -2.14
C GLN A 121 -12.79 1.53 -1.81
N ALA A 122 -13.18 1.40 -0.55
CA ALA A 122 -14.55 1.67 -0.12
C ALA A 122 -14.94 3.12 -0.38
N LEU A 123 -14.08 4.09 -0.04
CA LEU A 123 -14.34 5.52 -0.27
C LEU A 123 -14.44 5.85 -1.76
N LYS A 124 -13.57 5.27 -2.61
CA LYS A 124 -13.63 5.47 -4.08
C LYS A 124 -14.92 4.91 -4.70
N GLN A 125 -15.43 3.81 -4.15
CA GLN A 125 -16.67 3.17 -4.59
C GLN A 125 -17.92 3.76 -3.93
N GLN A 126 -17.76 4.79 -3.10
CA GLN A 126 -18.84 5.40 -2.30
C GLN A 126 -19.57 4.38 -1.40
N ASN A 127 -18.88 3.32 -1.02
CA ASN A 127 -19.38 2.36 -0.06
C ASN A 127 -19.23 2.88 1.38
N GLU A 128 -20.11 2.41 2.26
CA GLU A 128 -19.94 2.69 3.68
C GLU A 128 -18.66 2.02 4.21
N VAL A 129 -17.80 2.82 4.85
CA VAL A 129 -16.54 2.33 5.40
C VAL A 129 -16.78 1.80 6.80
N ILE A 130 -17.18 0.55 6.87
CA ILE A 130 -17.39 -0.19 8.12
C ILE A 130 -16.41 -1.36 8.23
N GLN A 131 -16.15 -1.78 9.47
CA GLN A 131 -15.20 -2.86 9.75
C GLN A 131 -15.58 -4.18 9.06
N ASP A 132 -16.88 -4.49 9.00
CA ASP A 132 -17.40 -5.69 8.34
C ASP A 132 -17.11 -5.71 6.83
N TYR A 133 -17.25 -4.57 6.13
CA TYR A 133 -16.88 -4.45 4.72
C TYR A 133 -15.40 -4.78 4.52
N VAL A 134 -14.51 -4.17 5.30
CA VAL A 134 -13.05 -4.40 5.20
C VAL A 134 -12.71 -5.85 5.55
N ALA A 135 -13.35 -6.42 6.57
CA ALA A 135 -13.15 -7.82 6.94
C ALA A 135 -13.49 -8.77 5.79
N ARG A 136 -14.65 -8.58 5.13
CA ARG A 136 -15.05 -9.38 3.96
C ARG A 136 -14.04 -9.28 2.81
N GLN A 137 -13.55 -8.07 2.51
CA GLN A 137 -12.53 -7.88 1.48
C GLN A 137 -11.21 -8.60 1.82
N MET A 138 -10.90 -8.75 3.10
CA MET A 138 -9.74 -9.50 3.59
C MET A 138 -10.01 -11.00 3.72
N HIS A 139 -11.20 -11.50 3.35
CA HIS A 139 -11.65 -12.88 3.57
C HIS A 139 -11.66 -13.28 5.06
N TYR A 140 -11.97 -12.34 5.94
CA TYR A 140 -12.10 -12.54 7.37
C TYR A 140 -13.55 -12.30 7.82
N SER A 141 -13.92 -12.93 8.94
CA SER A 141 -15.08 -12.45 9.71
C SER A 141 -14.66 -11.16 10.44
N GLU A 142 -15.64 -10.30 10.76
CA GLU A 142 -15.40 -9.07 11.52
C GLU A 142 -14.67 -9.36 12.85
N ARG A 143 -15.07 -10.40 13.56
CA ARG A 143 -14.42 -10.88 14.80
C ARG A 143 -12.96 -11.29 14.57
N THR A 144 -12.66 -11.92 13.44
CA THR A 144 -11.29 -12.32 13.08
C THR A 144 -10.42 -11.09 12.82
N LEU A 145 -10.94 -10.13 12.05
CA LEU A 145 -10.23 -8.86 11.79
C LEU A 145 -9.96 -8.11 13.10
N GLN A 146 -10.98 -7.98 13.96
CA GLN A 146 -10.85 -7.31 15.26
C GLN A 146 -9.77 -7.97 16.14
N ARG A 147 -9.76 -9.30 16.20
CA ARG A 147 -8.74 -10.06 16.95
C ARG A 147 -7.34 -9.85 16.38
N GLN A 148 -7.21 -9.86 15.05
CA GLN A 148 -5.94 -9.59 14.36
C GLN A 148 -5.43 -8.18 14.65
N LEU A 149 -6.29 -7.16 14.52
CA LEU A 149 -5.92 -5.79 14.84
C LEU A 149 -5.47 -5.66 16.30
N LYS A 150 -6.24 -6.24 17.22
CA LYS A 150 -5.92 -6.21 18.66
C LYS A 150 -4.59 -6.89 18.98
N SER A 151 -4.24 -8.00 18.30
CA SER A 151 -2.96 -8.69 18.52
C SER A 151 -1.75 -7.83 18.11
N TYR A 152 -1.95 -6.85 17.25
CA TYR A 152 -0.97 -5.84 16.86
C TYR A 152 -1.21 -4.47 17.52
N GLN A 153 -1.99 -4.41 18.61
CA GLN A 153 -2.30 -3.17 19.33
C GLN A 153 -2.93 -2.09 18.41
N LEU A 154 -3.67 -2.52 17.41
CA LEU A 154 -4.39 -1.66 16.47
C LEU A 154 -5.89 -1.68 16.76
N ASN A 155 -6.56 -0.57 16.41
CA ASN A 155 -8.01 -0.43 16.41
C ASN A 155 -8.46 0.05 15.02
N PHE A 156 -9.54 -0.52 14.49
CA PHE A 156 -10.06 -0.15 13.18
C PHE A 156 -10.45 1.32 13.09
N GLN A 157 -11.11 1.85 14.13
CA GLN A 157 -11.54 3.24 14.13
C GLN A 157 -10.35 4.21 14.11
N ASP A 158 -9.30 3.90 14.86
CA ASP A 158 -8.08 4.72 14.88
C ASP A 158 -7.39 4.73 13.52
N ILE A 159 -7.35 3.57 12.85
CA ILE A 159 -6.80 3.45 11.49
C ILE A 159 -7.64 4.25 10.49
N LEU A 160 -8.96 4.18 10.58
CA LEU A 160 -9.88 4.92 9.71
C LEU A 160 -9.77 6.43 9.95
N ASP A 161 -9.71 6.85 11.21
CA ASP A 161 -9.56 8.26 11.58
C ASP A 161 -8.22 8.83 11.08
N GLU A 162 -7.13 8.08 11.24
CA GLU A 162 -5.82 8.48 10.73
C GLU A 162 -5.79 8.56 9.19
N TYR A 163 -6.39 7.59 8.51
CA TYR A 163 -6.52 7.62 7.05
C TYR A 163 -7.29 8.86 6.58
N ARG A 164 -8.45 9.11 7.20
CA ARG A 164 -9.28 10.28 6.87
C ARG A 164 -8.58 11.60 7.17
N LEU A 165 -7.82 11.66 8.27
CA LEU A 165 -7.03 12.85 8.62
C LEU A 165 -5.98 13.13 7.53
N ASN A 166 -5.18 12.15 7.16
CA ASN A 166 -4.13 12.32 6.14
C ASN A 166 -4.71 12.78 4.80
N LEU A 167 -5.80 12.14 4.37
CA LEU A 167 -6.46 12.49 3.11
C LEU A 167 -7.10 13.89 3.18
N SER A 168 -7.72 14.26 4.32
CA SER A 168 -8.29 15.58 4.50
C SER A 168 -7.24 16.70 4.44
N GLN A 169 -6.07 16.49 5.05
CA GLN A 169 -4.96 17.45 4.99
C GLN A 169 -4.47 17.65 3.55
N THR A 170 -4.39 16.57 2.78
CA THR A 170 -4.03 16.63 1.36
C THR A 170 -5.04 17.45 0.57
N TYR A 171 -6.34 17.18 0.74
CA TYR A 171 -7.39 17.91 0.04
C TYR A 171 -7.48 19.38 0.46
N LEU A 172 -7.26 19.69 1.74
CA LEU A 172 -7.19 21.06 2.23
C LEU A 172 -6.04 21.84 1.56
N LYS A 173 -4.86 21.23 1.44
CA LYS A 173 -3.71 21.82 0.74
C LYS A 173 -3.97 22.03 -0.76
N GLN A 174 -4.80 21.16 -1.37
CA GLN A 174 -5.24 21.30 -2.77
C GLN A 174 -6.32 22.37 -2.96
N GLY A 175 -6.77 23.03 -1.90
CA GLY A 175 -7.80 24.08 -1.96
C GLY A 175 -9.22 23.57 -2.19
N ARG A 176 -9.51 22.28 -1.96
CA ARG A 176 -10.87 21.75 -2.07
C ARG A 176 -11.79 22.33 -1.02
N SER A 177 -13.07 22.49 -1.37
CA SER A 177 -14.08 22.96 -0.42
C SER A 177 -14.34 21.95 0.70
N LEU A 178 -14.73 22.44 1.89
CA LEU A 178 -15.04 21.56 3.02
C LEU A 178 -16.23 20.62 2.74
N VAL A 179 -17.15 21.03 1.87
CA VAL A 179 -18.28 20.21 1.44
C VAL A 179 -17.82 19.04 0.60
N GLU A 180 -16.94 19.29 -0.39
CA GLU A 180 -16.34 18.22 -1.21
C GLU A 180 -15.51 17.26 -0.36
N ILE A 181 -14.69 17.79 0.56
CA ILE A 181 -13.86 16.96 1.44
C ILE A 181 -14.76 16.07 2.31
N ALA A 182 -15.83 16.60 2.88
CA ALA A 182 -16.79 15.81 3.67
C ALA A 182 -17.35 14.66 2.86
N ALA A 183 -17.81 14.93 1.64
CA ALA A 183 -18.36 13.91 0.73
C ALA A 183 -17.31 12.84 0.36
N LEU A 184 -16.08 13.25 -0.01
CA LEU A 184 -15.00 12.33 -0.39
C LEU A 184 -14.54 11.44 0.76
N LEU A 185 -14.67 11.91 2.02
CA LEU A 185 -14.30 11.15 3.21
C LEU A 185 -15.46 10.32 3.80
N GLY A 186 -16.64 10.36 3.14
CA GLY A 186 -17.81 9.60 3.57
C GLY A 186 -18.51 10.18 4.80
N TYR A 187 -18.48 11.51 4.97
CA TYR A 187 -19.27 12.21 5.97
C TYR A 187 -20.59 12.70 5.39
N ALA A 188 -21.64 12.68 6.20
CA ALA A 188 -22.97 13.14 5.80
C ALA A 188 -22.98 14.64 5.42
N ASP A 189 -22.18 15.46 6.10
CA ASP A 189 -22.09 16.89 5.88
C ASP A 189 -20.77 17.49 6.36
N GLN A 190 -20.54 18.75 5.97
CA GLN A 190 -19.38 19.55 6.37
C GLN A 190 -19.23 19.69 7.89
N SER A 191 -20.35 19.74 8.63
CA SER A 191 -20.32 19.92 10.09
C SER A 191 -19.83 18.67 10.80
N ALA A 192 -20.26 17.48 10.32
CA ALA A 192 -19.79 16.19 10.80
C ALA A 192 -18.29 16.03 10.55
N PHE A 193 -17.81 16.36 9.34
CA PHE A 193 -16.38 16.41 9.04
C PHE A 193 -15.64 17.40 9.92
N GLY A 194 -16.14 18.62 10.10
CA GLY A 194 -15.52 19.64 10.94
C GLY A 194 -15.33 19.20 12.39
N ARG A 195 -16.34 18.53 12.97
CA ARG A 195 -16.25 17.94 14.32
C ARG A 195 -15.18 16.84 14.39
N ALA A 196 -15.14 15.95 13.41
CA ALA A 196 -14.15 14.88 13.34
C ALA A 196 -12.74 15.44 13.22
N PHE A 197 -12.52 16.38 12.31
CA PHE A 197 -11.22 17.02 12.10
C PHE A 197 -10.71 17.74 13.38
N LYS A 198 -11.63 18.45 14.08
CA LYS A 198 -11.28 19.08 15.36
C LYS A 198 -10.94 18.05 16.45
N ARG A 199 -11.63 16.90 16.49
CA ARG A 199 -11.30 15.79 17.40
C ARG A 199 -9.90 15.26 17.15
N TRP A 200 -9.50 15.11 15.88
CA TRP A 200 -8.21 14.55 15.49
C TRP A 200 -7.04 15.52 15.71
N THR A 201 -7.25 16.82 15.46
CA THR A 201 -6.16 17.80 15.39
C THR A 201 -6.20 18.85 16.50
N GLY A 202 -7.28 18.92 17.25
CA GLY A 202 -7.53 19.97 18.24
C GLY A 202 -8.02 21.30 17.64
N GLN A 203 -8.02 21.46 16.32
CA GLN A 203 -8.37 22.70 15.62
C GLN A 203 -9.35 22.46 14.47
N THR A 204 -10.05 23.53 14.05
CA THR A 204 -10.97 23.44 12.92
C THR A 204 -10.20 23.40 11.57
N PRO A 205 -10.78 22.84 10.48
CA PRO A 205 -10.18 22.88 9.16
C PRO A 205 -9.78 24.29 8.70
N LYS A 206 -10.59 25.31 9.03
CA LYS A 206 -10.30 26.71 8.70
C LYS A 206 -9.09 27.26 9.46
N GLN A 207 -8.92 26.87 10.73
CA GLN A 207 -7.76 27.24 11.53
C GLN A 207 -6.49 26.57 11.01
N PHE A 208 -6.59 25.30 10.63
CA PHE A 208 -5.50 24.53 10.03
C PHE A 208 -4.99 25.18 8.72
N LEU A 209 -5.91 25.59 7.82
CA LEU A 209 -5.55 26.28 6.57
C LEU A 209 -4.84 27.63 6.78
N LYS A 210 -5.08 28.33 7.89
CA LYS A 210 -4.39 29.60 8.18
C LYS A 210 -2.95 29.42 8.65
N GLN A 211 -2.54 28.20 8.96
CA GLN A 211 -1.19 27.84 9.44
C GLN A 211 -0.30 27.21 8.37
N LEU A 212 -0.88 26.98 7.17
CA LEU A 212 -0.16 26.49 5.98
C LEU A 212 0.42 27.65 5.18
#